data_943d9b4b1ecd775f80bea95b75144200
#
_entry.id   943d9b4b1ecd775f80bea95b75144200
#
_cell.length_a   1.000
_cell.length_b   1.000
_cell.length_c   1.000
_cell.angle_alpha   90.00
_cell.angle_beta   90.00
_cell.angle_gamma   90.00
#
_symmetry.space_group_name_H-M   'P 1'
#
loop_
_entity.id
_entity.type
_entity.pdbx_description
1 polymer ?
#
loop_
_entity_poly.entity_id
_entity_poly.type
_entity_poly.pdbx_seq_one_letter_code
_entity_poly.pdbx_strand_id
1 'polypeptide(L)'
;MRRLFYALSILIISFALLSSQPRQAVEVKLMSFNIRHGLNNQDESNLRDILRIIKENDPDLVALQAVDSLTDKGKVQFQLRQIAAQTGMHYAYAVADTAENGTQGVGILSNWPFEKTQTINLPRTSGSDPKVLLCGLIRLSRSVTFRLCNSRLEYASVMDRALQAAYINQMLVNSVQPVLLGMDMGARPNEQPYFSFRKKWQDAAHGSQMQTWNEGLPGDRLDYIFALLNNKVRIKNYKVIRNYPDVSDHYPIQATIEFW
;
A
#
# COMPACT_ATOMS: atom_id res chain seq x y z
N MET A 1 54.93 -12.13 30.69
CA MET A 1 54.48 -11.96 29.31
C MET A 1 53.30 -12.86 28.88
N ARG A 2 53.28 -14.18 29.18
CA ARG A 2 52.17 -15.08 28.80
C ARG A 2 50.78 -14.69 29.36
N ARG A 3 50.69 -14.15 30.59
CA ARG A 3 49.39 -13.75 31.19
C ARG A 3 48.78 -12.49 30.59
N LEU A 4 49.55 -11.59 30.00
CA LEU A 4 49.07 -10.41 29.32
C LEU A 4 48.40 -10.76 27.97
N PHE A 5 48.93 -11.75 27.26
CA PHE A 5 48.38 -12.21 25.98
C PHE A 5 46.98 -12.85 26.12
N TYR A 6 46.75 -13.60 27.21
CA TYR A 6 45.44 -14.21 27.47
C TYR A 6 44.38 -13.15 27.83
N ALA A 7 44.75 -12.11 28.58
CA ALA A 7 43.83 -11.03 28.92
C ALA A 7 43.40 -10.20 27.67
N LEU A 8 44.35 -9.99 26.75
CA LEU A 8 44.06 -9.26 25.50
C LEU A 8 43.19 -10.09 24.54
N SER A 9 43.42 -11.41 24.48
CA SER A 9 42.62 -12.32 23.64
C SER A 9 41.17 -12.44 24.15
N ILE A 10 40.96 -12.50 25.46
CA ILE A 10 39.60 -12.51 26.06
C ILE A 10 38.86 -11.17 25.80
N LEU A 11 39.57 -10.05 25.87
CA LEU A 11 38.98 -8.73 25.63
C LEU A 11 38.54 -8.57 24.17
N ILE A 12 39.30 -9.06 23.20
CA ILE A 12 38.97 -9.02 21.76
C ILE A 12 37.78 -9.93 21.46
N ILE A 13 37.70 -11.12 22.05
CA ILE A 13 36.55 -12.04 21.87
C ILE A 13 35.28 -11.44 22.51
N SER A 14 35.38 -10.79 23.66
CA SER A 14 34.25 -10.10 24.31
C SER A 14 33.75 -8.91 23.48
N PHE A 15 34.63 -8.19 22.78
CA PHE A 15 34.26 -7.08 21.92
C PHE A 15 33.62 -7.58 20.59
N ALA A 16 34.09 -8.71 20.06
CA ALA A 16 33.49 -9.32 18.87
C ALA A 16 32.11 -9.91 19.14
N LEU A 17 31.81 -10.38 20.35
CA LEU A 17 30.48 -10.88 20.73
C LEU A 17 29.46 -9.74 20.99
N LEU A 18 29.94 -8.55 21.32
CA LEU A 18 29.06 -7.36 21.48
C LEU A 18 28.61 -6.73 20.15
N SER A 19 29.25 -7.07 19.02
CA SER A 19 28.95 -6.46 17.71
C SER A 19 27.90 -7.21 16.87
N SER A 20 27.42 -8.36 17.31
CA SER A 20 26.45 -9.18 16.56
C SER A 20 25.09 -9.32 17.27
N GLN A 21 24.56 -8.23 17.76
CA GLN A 21 23.13 -8.23 18.08
C GLN A 21 22.36 -8.49 16.78
N PRO A 22 21.56 -9.55 16.67
CA PRO A 22 20.73 -9.75 15.50
C PRO A 22 19.85 -8.51 15.36
N ARG A 23 19.85 -7.90 14.16
CA ARG A 23 18.96 -6.78 13.88
C ARG A 23 17.54 -7.25 14.20
N GLN A 24 16.93 -6.63 15.20
CA GLN A 24 15.55 -6.96 15.55
C GLN A 24 14.67 -6.64 14.36
N ALA A 25 14.00 -7.66 13.84
CA ALA A 25 13.03 -7.48 12.76
C ALA A 25 11.88 -6.62 13.25
N VAL A 26 11.45 -5.67 12.42
CA VAL A 26 10.32 -4.80 12.71
C VAL A 26 9.16 -5.19 11.80
N GLU A 27 8.01 -5.46 12.41
CA GLU A 27 6.78 -5.78 11.67
C GLU A 27 5.90 -4.55 11.54
N VAL A 28 5.28 -4.40 10.36
CA VAL A 28 4.23 -3.40 10.10
C VAL A 28 3.05 -4.06 9.39
N LYS A 29 1.84 -3.58 9.68
CA LYS A 29 0.61 -4.00 9.02
C LYS A 29 0.23 -2.97 7.96
N LEU A 30 0.13 -3.37 6.69
CA LEU A 30 -0.37 -2.55 5.59
C LEU A 30 -1.77 -3.01 5.19
N MET A 31 -2.73 -2.09 5.19
CA MET A 31 -4.05 -2.26 4.61
C MET A 31 -4.11 -1.59 3.23
N SER A 32 -4.72 -2.24 2.23
CA SER A 32 -5.12 -1.61 0.97
C SER A 32 -6.63 -1.72 0.81
N PHE A 33 -7.30 -0.61 0.45
CA PHE A 33 -8.75 -0.56 0.38
C PHE A 33 -9.25 0.47 -0.64
N ASN A 34 -9.95 0.02 -1.66
CA ASN A 34 -10.75 0.89 -2.51
C ASN A 34 -12.05 1.23 -1.78
N ILE A 35 -12.21 2.49 -1.41
CA ILE A 35 -13.35 2.98 -0.59
C ILE A 35 -14.55 3.46 -1.42
N ARG A 36 -14.56 3.22 -2.74
CA ARG A 36 -15.69 3.54 -3.60
C ARG A 36 -16.23 4.97 -3.39
N HIS A 37 -15.35 5.97 -3.35
CA HIS A 37 -15.71 7.38 -3.09
C HIS A 37 -16.35 7.64 -1.70
N GLY A 38 -16.13 6.74 -0.71
CA GLY A 38 -16.77 6.81 0.60
C GLY A 38 -18.27 6.53 0.54
N LEU A 39 -18.71 5.72 -0.40
CA LEU A 39 -20.11 5.32 -0.62
C LEU A 39 -20.28 3.82 -0.40
N ASN A 40 -21.39 3.43 0.23
CA ASN A 40 -21.80 2.03 0.33
C ASN A 40 -22.43 1.53 -1.00
N ASN A 41 -22.89 0.28 -1.02
CA ASN A 41 -23.53 -0.31 -2.20
C ASN A 41 -24.90 0.32 -2.54
N GLN A 42 -25.45 1.17 -1.68
CA GLN A 42 -26.68 1.95 -1.91
C GLN A 42 -26.38 3.41 -2.27
N ASP A 43 -25.12 3.76 -2.58
CA ASP A 43 -24.66 5.13 -2.86
C ASP A 43 -24.87 6.12 -1.68
N GLU A 44 -24.90 5.61 -0.46
CA GLU A 44 -24.96 6.41 0.76
C GLU A 44 -23.55 6.62 1.34
N SER A 45 -23.33 7.76 1.98
CA SER A 45 -22.06 8.05 2.66
C SER A 45 -21.80 7.07 3.81
N ASN A 46 -20.64 6.41 3.78
CA ASN A 46 -20.26 5.40 4.77
C ASN A 46 -18.88 5.60 5.40
N LEU A 47 -18.36 6.83 5.37
CA LEU A 47 -17.04 7.14 5.90
C LEU A 47 -16.85 6.66 7.34
N ARG A 48 -17.93 6.64 8.14
CA ARG A 48 -17.91 6.10 9.52
C ARG A 48 -17.61 4.61 9.54
N ASP A 49 -18.14 3.84 8.62
CA ASP A 49 -17.92 2.39 8.57
C ASP A 49 -16.53 2.07 8.03
N ILE A 50 -16.03 2.85 7.05
CA ILE A 50 -14.63 2.80 6.60
C ILE A 50 -13.68 3.05 7.78
N LEU A 51 -13.94 4.09 8.58
CA LEU A 51 -13.18 4.39 9.79
C LEU A 51 -13.20 3.26 10.80
N ARG A 52 -14.38 2.63 11.02
CA ARG A 52 -14.53 1.48 11.90
C ARG A 52 -13.66 0.31 11.44
N ILE A 53 -13.68 -0.02 10.14
CA ILE A 53 -12.85 -1.08 9.56
C ILE A 53 -11.36 -0.82 9.81
N ILE A 54 -10.89 0.42 9.57
CA ILE A 54 -9.49 0.78 9.79
C ILE A 54 -9.14 0.61 11.28
N LYS A 55 -9.95 1.14 12.19
CA LYS A 55 -9.69 1.06 13.64
C LYS A 55 -9.71 -0.37 14.18
N GLU A 56 -10.65 -1.20 13.74
CA GLU A 56 -10.77 -2.60 14.22
C GLU A 56 -9.65 -3.50 13.71
N ASN A 57 -9.06 -3.20 12.55
CA ASN A 57 -7.96 -3.96 11.99
C ASN A 57 -6.58 -3.40 12.35
N ASP A 58 -6.52 -2.22 12.95
CA ASP A 58 -5.33 -1.58 13.50
C ASP A 58 -4.11 -1.67 12.58
N PRO A 59 -4.18 -1.14 11.32
CA PRO A 59 -3.04 -1.09 10.43
C PRO A 59 -2.08 0.04 10.82
N ASP A 60 -0.78 -0.17 10.59
CA ASP A 60 0.24 0.86 10.72
C ASP A 60 0.31 1.77 9.49
N LEU A 61 -0.08 1.23 8.34
CA LEU A 61 -0.05 1.84 7.01
C LEU A 61 -1.38 1.55 6.30
N VAL A 62 -1.90 2.55 5.59
CA VAL A 62 -3.11 2.39 4.77
C VAL A 62 -2.90 2.98 3.39
N ALA A 63 -3.28 2.24 2.35
CA ALA A 63 -3.39 2.67 0.97
C ALA A 63 -4.87 2.70 0.58
N LEU A 64 -5.43 3.90 0.34
CA LEU A 64 -6.83 4.08 -0.03
C LEU A 64 -6.95 4.49 -1.50
N GLN A 65 -7.82 3.81 -2.24
CA GLN A 65 -8.16 4.14 -3.61
C GLN A 65 -9.58 4.69 -3.69
N ALA A 66 -9.90 5.39 -4.78
CA ALA A 66 -11.17 6.08 -4.99
C ALA A 66 -11.53 7.00 -3.81
N VAL A 67 -10.59 7.88 -3.46
CA VAL A 67 -10.74 8.87 -2.39
C VAL A 67 -11.18 10.19 -2.98
N ASP A 68 -12.24 10.76 -2.44
CA ASP A 68 -12.76 12.05 -2.85
C ASP A 68 -12.35 13.18 -1.90
N SER A 69 -12.18 14.37 -2.50
CA SER A 69 -12.00 15.62 -1.78
C SER A 69 -12.98 16.67 -2.35
N LEU A 70 -13.97 17.05 -1.56
CA LEU A 70 -14.94 18.09 -1.84
C LEU A 70 -15.83 17.83 -3.08
N THR A 71 -15.92 16.59 -3.58
CA THR A 71 -16.87 16.24 -4.65
C THR A 71 -18.28 16.13 -4.12
N ASP A 72 -19.28 16.39 -4.96
CA ASP A 72 -20.69 16.19 -4.61
C ASP A 72 -20.97 14.69 -4.34
N LYS A 73 -20.39 13.81 -5.14
CA LYS A 73 -20.44 12.35 -4.93
C LYS A 73 -19.85 11.95 -3.58
N GLY A 74 -18.70 12.49 -3.20
CA GLY A 74 -18.07 12.28 -1.89
C GLY A 74 -18.71 13.06 -0.74
N LYS A 75 -19.92 13.64 -0.95
CA LYS A 75 -20.69 14.44 0.02
C LYS A 75 -19.93 15.66 0.54
N VAL A 76 -19.18 16.33 -0.36
CA VAL A 76 -18.45 17.59 -0.09
C VAL A 76 -17.52 17.47 1.13
N GLN A 77 -16.82 16.35 1.25
CA GLN A 77 -15.89 16.06 2.35
C GLN A 77 -14.49 15.78 1.81
N PHE A 78 -13.47 16.22 2.52
CA PHE A 78 -12.12 15.70 2.31
C PHE A 78 -11.94 14.42 3.12
N GLN A 79 -12.31 13.29 2.53
CA GLN A 79 -12.42 12.00 3.18
C GLN A 79 -11.12 11.57 3.86
N LEU A 80 -9.98 11.68 3.17
CA LEU A 80 -8.68 11.28 3.71
C LEU A 80 -8.28 12.09 4.95
N ARG A 81 -8.54 13.41 4.94
CA ARG A 81 -8.26 14.27 6.09
C ARG A 81 -9.09 13.89 7.31
N GLN A 82 -10.35 13.53 7.10
CA GLN A 82 -11.22 13.08 8.20
C GLN A 82 -10.76 11.74 8.77
N ILE A 83 -10.38 10.79 7.89
CA ILE A 83 -9.83 9.51 8.32
C ILE A 83 -8.54 9.74 9.13
N ALA A 84 -7.62 10.55 8.63
CA ALA A 84 -6.37 10.88 9.31
C ALA A 84 -6.62 11.51 10.70
N ALA A 85 -7.53 12.49 10.80
CA ALA A 85 -7.87 13.14 12.05
C ALA A 85 -8.47 12.16 13.10
N GLN A 86 -9.25 11.17 12.64
CA GLN A 86 -9.91 10.19 13.52
C GLN A 86 -9.01 9.01 13.90
N THR A 87 -7.95 8.75 13.14
CA THR A 87 -6.99 7.68 13.40
C THR A 87 -5.69 8.17 14.03
N GLY A 88 -5.43 9.48 14.00
CA GLY A 88 -4.16 10.08 14.42
C GLY A 88 -3.01 9.84 13.45
N MET A 89 -3.28 9.31 12.26
CA MET A 89 -2.26 8.98 11.26
C MET A 89 -1.86 10.22 10.45
N HIS A 90 -0.59 10.26 10.02
CA HIS A 90 -0.13 11.17 8.97
C HIS A 90 -0.71 10.74 7.63
N TYR A 91 -0.96 11.69 6.71
CA TYR A 91 -1.50 11.37 5.41
C TYR A 91 -0.83 12.12 4.25
N ALA A 92 -0.91 11.56 3.06
CA ALA A 92 -0.65 12.22 1.79
C ALA A 92 -1.72 11.84 0.77
N TYR A 93 -2.09 12.80 -0.08
CA TYR A 93 -3.11 12.66 -1.11
C TYR A 93 -2.55 13.03 -2.47
N ALA A 94 -2.87 12.25 -3.49
CA ALA A 94 -2.57 12.57 -4.87
C ALA A 94 -3.86 12.69 -5.67
N VAL A 95 -4.06 13.84 -6.28
CA VAL A 95 -5.15 14.08 -7.21
C VAL A 95 -4.88 13.31 -8.50
N ALA A 96 -5.82 12.45 -8.89
CA ALA A 96 -5.81 11.81 -10.20
C ALA A 96 -6.61 12.66 -11.21
N ASP A 97 -7.81 13.09 -10.80
CA ASP A 97 -8.70 13.84 -11.67
C ASP A 97 -9.51 14.87 -10.87
N THR A 98 -10.05 15.85 -11.60
CA THR A 98 -11.08 16.75 -11.09
C THR A 98 -12.44 16.12 -11.38
N ALA A 99 -13.32 16.15 -10.40
CA ALA A 99 -14.68 15.63 -10.52
C ALA A 99 -15.65 16.59 -9.87
N GLU A 100 -16.67 17.01 -10.62
CA GLU A 100 -17.70 17.93 -10.13
C GLU A 100 -17.07 19.22 -9.59
N ASN A 101 -17.26 19.50 -8.28
CA ASN A 101 -16.69 20.69 -7.61
C ASN A 101 -15.41 20.37 -6.81
N GLY A 102 -14.87 19.18 -6.95
CA GLY A 102 -13.74 18.71 -6.15
C GLY A 102 -12.72 17.90 -6.94
N THR A 103 -12.03 16.98 -6.26
CA THR A 103 -11.01 16.11 -6.85
C THR A 103 -11.19 14.67 -6.36
N GLN A 104 -10.79 13.73 -7.20
CA GLN A 104 -10.70 12.32 -6.86
C GLN A 104 -9.28 11.81 -7.04
N GLY A 105 -8.90 10.80 -6.25
CA GLY A 105 -7.54 10.30 -6.31
C GLY A 105 -7.25 9.12 -5.40
N VAL A 106 -6.01 9.07 -4.94
CA VAL A 106 -5.54 8.04 -4.03
C VAL A 106 -4.87 8.66 -2.81
N GLY A 107 -4.99 7.98 -1.67
CA GLY A 107 -4.42 8.43 -0.40
C GLY A 107 -3.55 7.38 0.27
N ILE A 108 -2.55 7.81 1.02
CA ILE A 108 -1.79 6.97 1.93
C ILE A 108 -1.84 7.54 3.34
N LEU A 109 -1.94 6.63 4.35
CA LEU A 109 -1.83 7.01 5.76
C LEU A 109 -0.73 6.17 6.42
N SER A 110 -0.12 6.73 7.46
CA SER A 110 0.98 6.10 8.20
C SER A 110 1.01 6.56 9.65
N ASN A 111 1.35 5.67 10.57
CA ASN A 111 1.67 6.01 11.95
C ASN A 111 2.97 6.85 12.07
N TRP A 112 3.78 6.88 11.02
CA TRP A 112 5.02 7.68 10.95
C TRP A 112 4.89 8.81 9.94
N PRO A 113 5.58 9.95 10.15
CA PRO A 113 5.56 11.05 9.21
C PRO A 113 6.21 10.66 7.87
N PHE A 114 5.72 11.25 6.79
CA PHE A 114 6.34 11.14 5.47
C PHE A 114 7.51 12.15 5.37
N GLU A 115 8.74 11.66 5.18
CA GLU A 115 9.90 12.54 4.93
C GLU A 115 9.80 13.24 3.57
N LYS A 116 9.21 12.55 2.58
CA LYS A 116 8.99 13.04 1.23
C LYS A 116 7.81 12.31 0.61
N THR A 117 7.02 13.04 -0.19
CA THR A 117 5.97 12.46 -1.02
C THR A 117 6.25 12.75 -2.50
N GLN A 118 5.79 11.88 -3.38
CA GLN A 118 5.92 12.01 -4.83
C GLN A 118 4.65 11.50 -5.50
N THR A 119 4.11 12.31 -6.39
CA THR A 119 3.02 11.93 -7.30
C THR A 119 3.58 11.77 -8.71
N ILE A 120 3.22 10.69 -9.39
CA ILE A 120 3.63 10.38 -10.76
C ILE A 120 2.36 10.15 -11.57
N ASN A 121 2.15 10.93 -12.62
CA ASN A 121 1.06 10.69 -13.56
C ASN A 121 1.33 9.42 -14.35
N LEU A 122 0.33 8.55 -14.44
CA LEU A 122 0.43 7.31 -15.20
C LEU A 122 0.10 7.56 -16.69
N PRO A 123 0.74 6.83 -17.61
CA PRO A 123 0.45 6.94 -19.03
C PRO A 123 -1.01 6.52 -19.31
N ARG A 124 -1.61 7.19 -20.30
CA ARG A 124 -2.97 6.88 -20.77
C ARG A 124 -3.10 7.20 -22.24
N THR A 125 -4.04 6.53 -22.90
CA THR A 125 -4.51 6.90 -24.24
C THR A 125 -5.56 8.00 -24.16
N SER A 126 -5.90 8.59 -25.29
CA SER A 126 -6.96 9.61 -25.36
C SER A 126 -8.32 9.01 -24.95
N GLY A 127 -9.03 9.69 -24.08
CA GLY A 127 -10.37 9.29 -23.61
C GLY A 127 -10.39 8.42 -22.34
N SER A 128 -9.23 7.96 -21.85
CA SER A 128 -9.15 7.28 -20.55
C SER A 128 -9.02 8.26 -19.39
N ASP A 129 -9.51 7.87 -18.21
CA ASP A 129 -9.40 8.69 -17.01
C ASP A 129 -7.93 8.83 -16.56
N PRO A 130 -7.55 10.00 -16.03
CA PRO A 130 -6.23 10.16 -15.41
C PRO A 130 -6.04 9.24 -14.22
N LYS A 131 -4.87 8.63 -14.12
CA LYS A 131 -4.47 7.81 -12.97
C LYS A 131 -3.10 8.26 -12.48
N VAL A 132 -2.84 8.05 -11.19
CA VAL A 132 -1.59 8.46 -10.54
C VAL A 132 -1.02 7.33 -9.68
N LEU A 133 0.30 7.36 -9.51
CA LEU A 133 1.01 6.65 -8.48
C LEU A 133 1.44 7.65 -7.42
N LEU A 134 1.01 7.46 -6.18
CA LEU A 134 1.45 8.21 -5.01
C LEU A 134 2.45 7.37 -4.23
N CYS A 135 3.62 7.94 -3.90
CA CYS A 135 4.62 7.32 -3.03
C CYS A 135 5.00 8.25 -1.90
N GLY A 136 5.11 7.72 -0.68
CA GLY A 136 5.63 8.39 0.51
C GLY A 136 6.87 7.67 1.04
N LEU A 137 7.94 8.41 1.34
CA LEU A 137 9.13 7.90 2.00
C LEU A 137 8.93 7.98 3.52
N ILE A 138 9.09 6.85 4.20
CA ILE A 138 8.86 6.69 5.63
C ILE A 138 10.15 6.18 6.28
N ARG A 139 10.56 6.83 7.38
CA ARG A 139 11.61 6.34 8.25
C ARG A 139 11.00 5.62 9.45
N LEU A 140 11.07 4.30 9.42
CA LEU A 140 10.55 3.44 10.49
C LEU A 140 11.51 3.39 11.70
N SER A 141 12.82 3.41 11.42
CA SER A 141 13.88 3.41 12.44
C SER A 141 15.16 4.08 11.90
N ARG A 142 16.22 4.12 12.71
CA ARG A 142 17.52 4.62 12.24
C ARG A 142 18.09 3.82 11.07
N SER A 143 17.75 2.53 10.95
CA SER A 143 18.27 1.60 9.94
C SER A 143 17.27 1.24 8.86
N VAL A 144 15.98 1.52 9.05
CA VAL A 144 14.91 1.13 8.14
C VAL A 144 14.20 2.36 7.60
N THR A 145 14.37 2.59 6.31
CA THR A 145 13.61 3.58 5.52
C THR A 145 13.03 2.86 4.31
N PHE A 146 11.75 3.06 4.03
CA PHE A 146 11.05 2.40 2.93
C PHE A 146 10.08 3.35 2.24
N ARG A 147 9.57 2.96 1.08
CA ARG A 147 8.51 3.69 0.36
C ARG A 147 7.18 2.95 0.51
N LEU A 148 6.13 3.67 0.92
CA LEU A 148 4.76 3.25 0.77
C LEU A 148 4.21 3.88 -0.50
N CYS A 149 3.78 3.07 -1.46
CA CYS A 149 3.18 3.51 -2.72
C CYS A 149 1.73 3.04 -2.83
N ASN A 150 0.92 3.80 -3.55
CA ASN A 150 -0.50 3.51 -3.78
C ASN A 150 -0.92 3.95 -5.18
N SER A 151 -1.76 3.14 -5.84
CA SER A 151 -2.34 3.47 -7.15
C SER A 151 -3.69 2.78 -7.33
N ARG A 152 -4.51 3.33 -8.24
CA ARG A 152 -5.66 2.68 -8.87
C ARG A 152 -5.47 2.75 -10.36
N LEU A 153 -5.52 1.60 -11.05
CA LEU A 153 -5.34 1.55 -12.49
C LEU A 153 -6.64 1.82 -13.24
N GLU A 154 -6.49 2.04 -14.55
CA GLU A 154 -7.62 2.25 -15.46
C GLU A 154 -8.51 0.99 -15.52
N TYR A 155 -9.81 1.17 -15.34
CA TYR A 155 -10.76 0.05 -15.34
C TYR A 155 -11.29 -0.30 -16.74
N ALA A 156 -11.67 0.70 -17.53
CA ALA A 156 -12.33 0.48 -18.82
C ALA A 156 -11.37 0.03 -19.93
N SER A 157 -10.13 0.56 -19.94
CA SER A 157 -9.13 0.24 -20.98
C SER A 157 -8.13 -0.80 -20.50
N VAL A 158 -8.25 -2.02 -21.03
CA VAL A 158 -7.28 -3.11 -20.78
C VAL A 158 -5.86 -2.72 -21.19
N MET A 159 -5.72 -1.99 -22.30
CA MET A 159 -4.43 -1.55 -22.81
C MET A 159 -3.79 -0.52 -21.87
N ASP A 160 -4.53 0.49 -21.42
CA ASP A 160 -4.01 1.49 -20.50
C ASP A 160 -3.65 0.87 -19.15
N ARG A 161 -4.48 -0.04 -18.65
CA ARG A 161 -4.21 -0.79 -17.43
C ARG A 161 -2.88 -1.56 -17.50
N ALA A 162 -2.63 -2.26 -18.62
CA ALA A 162 -1.38 -2.98 -18.83
C ALA A 162 -0.17 -2.03 -18.94
N LEU A 163 -0.33 -0.91 -19.66
CA LEU A 163 0.69 0.12 -19.80
C LEU A 163 1.03 0.78 -18.45
N GLN A 164 0.01 1.11 -17.66
CA GLN A 164 0.16 1.70 -16.33
C GLN A 164 0.87 0.74 -15.37
N ALA A 165 0.51 -0.54 -15.36
CA ALA A 165 1.18 -1.56 -14.55
C ALA A 165 2.66 -1.71 -14.92
N ALA A 166 2.98 -1.76 -16.21
CA ALA A 166 4.35 -1.83 -16.68
C ALA A 166 5.16 -0.57 -16.31
N TYR A 167 4.54 0.61 -16.42
CA TYR A 167 5.18 1.88 -16.07
C TYR A 167 5.47 1.98 -14.57
N ILE A 168 4.53 1.60 -13.69
CA ILE A 168 4.75 1.54 -12.24
C ILE A 168 5.93 0.62 -11.92
N ASN A 169 5.96 -0.58 -12.50
CA ASN A 169 7.08 -1.50 -12.30
C ASN A 169 8.41 -0.88 -12.76
N GLN A 170 8.45 -0.25 -13.93
CA GLN A 170 9.64 0.43 -14.44
C GLN A 170 10.15 1.52 -13.48
N MET A 171 9.25 2.33 -12.91
CA MET A 171 9.59 3.42 -11.99
C MET A 171 10.10 2.93 -10.64
N LEU A 172 9.64 1.79 -10.16
CA LEU A 172 9.89 1.32 -8.79
C LEU A 172 10.92 0.18 -8.70
N VAL A 173 11.10 -0.62 -9.75
CA VAL A 173 11.88 -1.88 -9.71
C VAL A 173 13.35 -1.71 -9.32
N ASN A 174 13.93 -0.53 -9.55
CA ASN A 174 15.32 -0.20 -9.22
C ASN A 174 15.43 0.67 -7.94
N SER A 175 14.38 0.73 -7.13
CA SER A 175 14.43 1.47 -5.86
C SER A 175 15.49 0.90 -4.91
N VAL A 176 16.33 1.78 -4.37
CA VAL A 176 17.32 1.42 -3.35
C VAL A 176 16.64 1.08 -2.02
N GLN A 177 15.56 1.80 -1.69
CA GLN A 177 14.74 1.51 -0.51
C GLN A 177 13.78 0.36 -0.80
N PRO A 178 13.43 -0.46 0.20
CA PRO A 178 12.26 -1.33 0.13
C PRO A 178 11.01 -0.55 -0.34
N VAL A 179 10.17 -1.17 -1.14
CA VAL A 179 8.91 -0.59 -1.61
C VAL A 179 7.76 -1.50 -1.23
N LEU A 180 6.75 -0.94 -0.58
CA LEU A 180 5.44 -1.54 -0.38
C LEU A 180 4.46 -0.84 -1.32
N LEU A 181 3.67 -1.59 -2.06
CA LEU A 181 2.68 -1.07 -2.99
C LEU A 181 1.32 -1.68 -2.66
N GLY A 182 0.37 -0.84 -2.20
CA GLY A 182 -1.05 -1.16 -2.18
C GLY A 182 -1.69 -0.66 -3.47
N MET A 183 -2.57 -1.44 -4.07
CA MET A 183 -3.25 -0.98 -5.29
C MET A 183 -4.54 -1.72 -5.59
N ASP A 184 -5.49 -1.02 -6.20
CA ASP A 184 -6.53 -1.59 -7.03
C ASP A 184 -5.99 -1.67 -8.47
N MET A 185 -5.69 -2.90 -8.91
CA MET A 185 -5.15 -3.15 -10.24
C MET A 185 -6.25 -3.25 -11.30
N GLY A 186 -7.50 -3.55 -10.91
CA GLY A 186 -8.59 -3.80 -11.84
C GLY A 186 -8.34 -5.01 -12.76
N ALA A 187 -7.44 -5.93 -12.39
CA ALA A 187 -7.03 -7.08 -13.19
C ALA A 187 -6.77 -8.30 -12.30
N ARG A 188 -7.07 -9.48 -12.83
CA ARG A 188 -6.88 -10.78 -12.15
C ARG A 188 -5.41 -11.26 -12.24
N PRO A 189 -5.00 -12.25 -11.40
CA PRO A 189 -3.62 -12.79 -11.41
C PRO A 189 -3.21 -13.49 -12.72
N ASN A 190 -4.13 -13.81 -13.60
CA ASN A 190 -3.89 -14.42 -14.91
C ASN A 190 -3.92 -13.40 -16.07
N GLU A 191 -4.03 -12.11 -15.77
CA GLU A 191 -4.10 -11.03 -16.77
C GLU A 191 -2.78 -10.26 -16.89
N GLN A 192 -2.60 -9.60 -18.04
CA GLN A 192 -1.36 -8.93 -18.43
C GLN A 192 -0.83 -7.91 -17.39
N PRO A 193 -1.64 -7.07 -16.72
CA PRO A 193 -1.14 -6.12 -15.72
C PRO A 193 -0.39 -6.80 -14.57
N TYR A 194 -0.91 -7.93 -14.07
CA TYR A 194 -0.27 -8.68 -12.99
C TYR A 194 1.10 -9.22 -13.37
N PHE A 195 1.32 -9.61 -14.64
CA PHE A 195 2.60 -10.16 -15.08
C PHE A 195 3.76 -9.15 -14.98
N SER A 196 3.47 -7.85 -14.96
CA SER A 196 4.48 -6.80 -14.74
C SER A 196 5.14 -6.91 -13.36
N PHE A 197 4.47 -7.51 -12.38
CA PHE A 197 4.96 -7.62 -10.99
C PHE A 197 5.53 -9.00 -10.64
N ARG A 198 5.25 -10.06 -11.42
CA ARG A 198 5.61 -11.44 -11.07
C ARG A 198 7.09 -11.72 -10.77
N LYS A 199 8.02 -10.99 -11.40
CA LYS A 199 9.46 -11.35 -11.37
C LYS A 199 10.22 -10.69 -10.23
N LYS A 200 9.80 -9.50 -9.81
CA LYS A 200 10.56 -8.64 -8.90
C LYS A 200 9.80 -8.27 -7.63
N TRP A 201 8.57 -8.74 -7.51
CA TRP A 201 7.70 -8.40 -6.39
C TRP A 201 7.19 -9.66 -5.70
N GLN A 202 7.11 -9.62 -4.38
CA GLN A 202 6.35 -10.57 -3.60
C GLN A 202 4.90 -10.11 -3.57
N ASP A 203 3.98 -10.94 -4.05
CA ASP A 203 2.54 -10.77 -3.90
C ASP A 203 2.12 -11.29 -2.51
N ALA A 204 1.44 -10.45 -1.72
CA ALA A 204 1.01 -10.82 -0.37
C ALA A 204 0.09 -12.05 -0.35
N ALA A 205 -0.74 -12.21 -1.35
CA ALA A 205 -1.64 -13.36 -1.48
C ALA A 205 -0.98 -14.60 -2.08
N HIS A 206 0.34 -14.56 -2.38
CA HIS A 206 1.10 -15.67 -2.99
C HIS A 206 0.45 -16.25 -4.26
N GLY A 207 -0.17 -15.39 -5.08
CA GLY A 207 -0.87 -15.80 -6.29
C GLY A 207 -2.24 -16.42 -6.07
N SER A 208 -2.75 -16.49 -4.83
CA SER A 208 -4.10 -16.99 -4.55
C SER A 208 -5.18 -16.15 -5.25
N GLN A 209 -6.32 -16.79 -5.56
CA GLN A 209 -7.48 -16.14 -6.16
C GLN A 209 -8.54 -15.79 -5.11
N MET A 210 -8.10 -15.27 -3.95
CA MET A 210 -9.02 -14.82 -2.91
C MET A 210 -9.75 -13.57 -3.40
N GLN A 211 -11.06 -13.69 -3.59
CA GLN A 211 -11.91 -12.61 -4.07
C GLN A 211 -11.75 -11.34 -3.23
N THR A 212 -11.51 -10.23 -3.90
CA THR A 212 -11.44 -8.89 -3.30
C THR A 212 -12.48 -7.94 -3.88
N TRP A 213 -13.02 -8.21 -5.05
CA TRP A 213 -14.13 -7.46 -5.62
C TRP A 213 -15.45 -8.15 -5.29
N ASN A 214 -16.29 -7.47 -4.51
CA ASN A 214 -17.50 -8.02 -3.90
C ASN A 214 -18.62 -8.29 -4.94
N GLU A 215 -18.75 -7.43 -5.94
CA GLU A 215 -19.76 -7.54 -7.00
C GLU A 215 -19.33 -8.47 -8.15
N GLY A 216 -18.11 -8.98 -8.08
CA GLY A 216 -17.55 -9.85 -9.12
C GLY A 216 -17.90 -11.33 -8.97
N LEU A 217 -17.32 -12.14 -9.87
CA LEU A 217 -17.39 -13.58 -9.77
C LEU A 217 -16.53 -14.11 -8.63
N PRO A 218 -16.85 -15.29 -8.07
CA PRO A 218 -15.98 -15.94 -7.09
C PRO A 218 -14.54 -16.04 -7.61
N GLY A 219 -13.58 -15.54 -6.83
CA GLY A 219 -12.16 -15.51 -7.21
C GLY A 219 -11.70 -14.24 -7.91
N ASP A 220 -12.58 -13.25 -8.12
CA ASP A 220 -12.19 -11.95 -8.68
C ASP A 220 -11.33 -11.17 -7.68
N ARG A 221 -10.03 -11.35 -7.81
CA ARG A 221 -9.02 -10.60 -7.07
C ARG A 221 -8.49 -9.46 -7.92
N LEU A 222 -8.83 -8.22 -7.55
CA LEU A 222 -8.46 -7.00 -8.24
C LEU A 222 -7.51 -6.13 -7.41
N ASP A 223 -7.48 -6.37 -6.08
CA ASP A 223 -6.69 -5.61 -5.12
C ASP A 223 -5.44 -6.38 -4.69
N TYR A 224 -4.36 -5.64 -4.51
CA TYR A 224 -3.04 -6.22 -4.27
C TYR A 224 -2.25 -5.44 -3.24
N ILE A 225 -1.45 -6.18 -2.46
CA ILE A 225 -0.32 -5.67 -1.70
C ILE A 225 0.92 -6.39 -2.21
N PHE A 226 1.88 -5.61 -2.70
CA PHE A 226 3.16 -6.09 -3.17
C PHE A 226 4.30 -5.54 -2.32
N ALA A 227 5.35 -6.32 -2.15
CA ALA A 227 6.64 -5.87 -1.67
C ALA A 227 7.70 -6.10 -2.75
N LEU A 228 8.51 -5.08 -3.05
CA LEU A 228 9.63 -5.24 -3.97
C LEU A 228 10.65 -6.21 -3.38
N LEU A 229 10.97 -7.27 -4.12
CA LEU A 229 11.92 -8.27 -3.69
C LEU A 229 13.32 -7.64 -3.57
N ASN A 230 13.69 -7.34 -2.35
CA ASN A 230 15.05 -7.05 -1.92
C ASN A 230 15.30 -7.79 -0.61
N ASN A 231 16.53 -7.98 -0.21
CA ASN A 231 16.90 -8.79 0.97
C ASN A 231 16.59 -8.09 2.31
N LYS A 232 15.67 -7.12 2.34
CA LYS A 232 15.38 -6.30 3.52
C LYS A 232 13.91 -6.32 3.93
N VAL A 233 13.04 -6.97 3.14
CA VAL A 233 11.60 -7.00 3.40
C VAL A 233 11.00 -8.31 2.94
N ARG A 234 10.04 -8.83 3.70
CA ARG A 234 9.17 -9.94 3.27
C ARG A 234 7.76 -9.80 3.83
N ILE A 235 6.80 -10.34 3.12
CA ILE A 235 5.42 -10.45 3.58
C ILE A 235 5.26 -11.77 4.34
N LYS A 236 4.67 -11.72 5.54
CA LYS A 236 4.46 -12.88 6.42
C LYS A 236 3.04 -13.40 6.37
N ASN A 237 2.07 -12.50 6.49
CA ASN A 237 0.66 -12.86 6.56
C ASN A 237 -0.15 -11.99 5.59
N TYR A 238 -1.28 -12.55 5.14
CA TYR A 238 -2.25 -11.84 4.30
C TYR A 238 -3.66 -12.28 4.68
N LYS A 239 -4.59 -11.33 4.68
CA LYS A 239 -6.03 -11.61 4.85
C LYS A 239 -6.87 -10.69 3.97
N VAL A 240 -8.03 -11.18 3.57
CA VAL A 240 -9.15 -10.39 3.02
C VAL A 240 -10.17 -10.18 4.13
N ILE A 241 -10.57 -8.93 4.37
CA ILE A 241 -11.50 -8.55 5.44
C ILE A 241 -12.90 -8.52 4.86
N ARG A 242 -13.73 -9.55 5.18
CA ARG A 242 -15.04 -9.78 4.55
C ARG A 242 -16.23 -9.48 5.44
N ASN A 243 -15.98 -9.02 6.67
CA ASN A 243 -17.04 -8.82 7.67
C ASN A 243 -17.95 -7.62 7.38
N TYR A 244 -17.68 -6.87 6.30
CA TYR A 244 -18.34 -5.61 5.94
C TYR A 244 -18.69 -5.58 4.44
N PRO A 245 -19.59 -6.45 3.98
CA PRO A 245 -19.83 -6.64 2.54
C PRO A 245 -20.47 -5.42 1.87
N ASP A 246 -21.18 -4.58 2.63
CA ASP A 246 -21.97 -3.47 2.08
C ASP A 246 -21.20 -2.13 2.09
N VAL A 247 -19.99 -2.09 2.66
CA VAL A 247 -19.25 -0.84 2.86
C VAL A 247 -18.59 -0.35 1.58
N SER A 248 -18.23 -1.24 0.69
CA SER A 248 -17.66 -0.96 -0.63
C SER A 248 -17.91 -2.16 -1.53
N ASP A 249 -17.84 -1.98 -2.84
CA ASP A 249 -17.76 -3.04 -3.83
C ASP A 249 -16.42 -3.79 -3.79
N HIS A 250 -15.45 -3.31 -3.01
CA HIS A 250 -14.19 -3.99 -2.72
C HIS A 250 -14.06 -4.40 -1.26
N TYR A 251 -13.46 -5.56 -0.98
CA TYR A 251 -13.05 -5.94 0.35
C TYR A 251 -11.67 -5.37 0.69
N PRO A 252 -11.47 -4.80 1.89
CA PRO A 252 -10.13 -4.43 2.35
C PRO A 252 -9.23 -5.66 2.43
N ILE A 253 -7.97 -5.48 2.06
CA ILE A 253 -6.92 -6.49 2.23
C ILE A 253 -5.86 -5.98 3.19
N GLN A 254 -5.28 -6.86 3.98
CA GLN A 254 -4.22 -6.52 4.93
C GLN A 254 -3.11 -7.55 4.91
N ALA A 255 -1.86 -7.06 4.98
CA ALA A 255 -0.68 -7.89 5.08
C ALA A 255 0.19 -7.45 6.25
N THR A 256 0.89 -8.42 6.88
CA THR A 256 1.98 -8.15 7.83
C THR A 256 3.30 -8.25 7.09
N ILE A 257 4.10 -7.21 7.18
CA ILE A 257 5.38 -7.06 6.50
C ILE A 257 6.49 -6.95 7.55
N GLU A 258 7.55 -7.70 7.36
CA GLU A 258 8.73 -7.72 8.22
C GLU A 258 9.90 -7.05 7.51
N PHE A 259 10.62 -6.17 8.23
CA PHE A 259 11.85 -5.51 7.80
C PHE A 259 13.02 -5.93 8.68
N TRP A 260 14.26 -6.08 8.11
CA TRP A 260 15.48 -6.39 8.85
C TRP A 260 16.74 -5.72 8.30
#